data_369850b9681f0dd51b3f75f0e886b2ca
#
_entry.id   369850b9681f0dd51b3f75f0e886b2ca
#
_cell.length_a   1.000
_cell.length_b   1.000
_cell.length_c   1.000
_cell.angle_alpha   90.00
_cell.angle_beta   90.00
_cell.angle_gamma   90.00
#
_symmetry.space_group_name_H-M   'P 1'
#
loop_
_entity.id
_entity.type
_entity.pdbx_description
1 polymer ?
#
loop_
_entity_poly.entity_id
_entity_poly.type
_entity_poly.pdbx_seq_one_letter_code
_entity_poly.pdbx_strand_id
1 'polypeptide(L)'
;MVLVAAFVLWRNVGAVHWRELAPGLEFSTIRGEPYCRSGSTAIAVLRLDPERVRLRVHHFSQAGGRPLDVVEWQRFTGALAVFNAGQFYPDWRYMGLLASGGHWLSRKPHPGYHAMLVADRQGPGLGARVLDLSDDSKAPDSLGWNEVAQSFMLFDSTGALRVRKSEKIANRTIVGEDRHHHLLVMVSEGAYSLSDIAYVLQHSRLQLRQAMSMDGGRESEMVIVRGAFRYASFGAWTGEEEHPTTPESRAPLPCVIGVELP
;
A
#
# COMPACT_ATOMS: atom_id res chain seq x y z
N MET A 1 -0.95 29.63 -34.94
CA MET A 1 0.17 28.77 -34.46
C MET A 1 0.36 28.72 -32.95
N VAL A 2 -0.09 29.70 -32.15
CA VAL A 2 0.08 29.77 -30.69
C VAL A 2 -0.85 28.78 -29.91
N LEU A 3 -2.05 28.51 -30.44
CA LEU A 3 -3.03 27.63 -29.76
C LEU A 3 -2.65 26.12 -29.76
N VAL A 4 -1.89 25.66 -30.77
CA VAL A 4 -1.48 24.24 -30.86
C VAL A 4 -0.34 23.94 -29.87
N ALA A 5 0.57 24.90 -29.64
CA ALA A 5 1.66 24.75 -28.66
C ALA A 5 1.15 24.72 -27.20
N ALA A 6 0.12 25.54 -26.90
CA ALA A 6 -0.51 25.53 -25.56
C ALA A 6 -1.25 24.21 -25.26
N PHE A 7 -1.88 23.60 -26.29
CA PHE A 7 -2.60 22.33 -26.12
C PHE A 7 -1.65 21.13 -25.94
N VAL A 8 -0.47 21.14 -26.58
CA VAL A 8 0.57 20.12 -26.43
C VAL A 8 1.26 20.25 -25.07
N LEU A 9 1.50 21.48 -24.59
CA LEU A 9 2.05 21.72 -23.26
C LEU A 9 1.05 21.29 -22.16
N TRP A 10 -0.25 21.51 -22.38
CA TRP A 10 -1.28 21.10 -21.40
C TRP A 10 -1.45 19.58 -21.31
N ARG A 11 -1.21 18.82 -22.40
CA ARG A 11 -1.21 17.35 -22.39
C ARG A 11 -0.03 16.74 -21.62
N ASN A 12 1.09 17.45 -21.49
CA ASN A 12 2.28 16.99 -20.75
C ASN A 12 2.32 17.47 -19.29
N VAL A 13 1.50 18.44 -18.92
CA VAL A 13 1.37 18.88 -17.53
C VAL A 13 0.58 17.82 -16.78
N GLY A 14 1.30 17.00 -15.99
CA GLY A 14 0.73 16.00 -15.10
C GLY A 14 0.83 14.54 -15.54
N ALA A 15 1.64 14.21 -16.55
CA ALA A 15 1.99 12.82 -16.82
C ALA A 15 2.76 12.23 -15.62
N VAL A 16 2.40 11.01 -15.20
CA VAL A 16 3.18 10.30 -14.19
C VAL A 16 4.48 9.83 -14.83
N HIS A 17 5.61 10.29 -14.31
CA HIS A 17 6.93 9.90 -14.78
C HIS A 17 7.40 8.67 -14.02
N TRP A 18 7.47 7.54 -14.71
CA TRP A 18 7.89 6.28 -14.14
C TRP A 18 9.39 6.05 -14.30
N ARG A 19 10.05 5.68 -13.21
CA ARG A 19 11.41 5.18 -13.20
C ARG A 19 11.37 3.68 -13.04
N GLU A 20 11.80 2.94 -14.05
CA GLU A 20 11.96 1.50 -13.95
C GLU A 20 13.09 1.16 -12.97
N LEU A 21 12.80 0.31 -11.99
CA LEU A 21 13.73 -0.21 -11.02
C LEU A 21 14.18 -1.65 -11.37
N ALA A 22 13.25 -2.42 -11.93
CA ALA A 22 13.44 -3.76 -12.45
C ALA A 22 12.27 -4.11 -13.41
N PRO A 23 12.35 -5.16 -14.23
CA PRO A 23 11.23 -5.60 -15.05
C PRO A 23 9.97 -5.84 -14.21
N GLY A 24 8.91 -5.07 -14.48
CA GLY A 24 7.67 -5.11 -13.72
C GLY A 24 7.66 -4.34 -12.39
N LEU A 25 8.69 -3.56 -12.11
CA LEU A 25 8.81 -2.74 -10.91
C LEU A 25 9.19 -1.31 -11.27
N GLU A 26 8.31 -0.34 -11.04
CA GLU A 26 8.50 1.05 -11.38
C GLU A 26 8.15 1.96 -10.20
N PHE A 27 8.87 3.06 -10.10
CA PHE A 27 8.69 4.06 -9.04
C PHE A 27 8.33 5.42 -9.64
N SER A 28 7.47 6.13 -8.94
CA SER A 28 7.12 7.52 -9.24
C SER A 28 6.75 8.26 -7.96
N THR A 29 6.54 9.55 -8.08
CA THR A 29 5.96 10.39 -7.03
C THR A 29 4.87 11.25 -7.67
N ILE A 30 3.70 11.30 -7.03
CA ILE A 30 2.62 12.23 -7.37
C ILE A 30 2.44 13.24 -6.24
N ARG A 31 1.61 14.25 -6.45
CA ARG A 31 1.31 15.28 -5.46
C ARG A 31 -0.17 15.29 -5.14
N GLY A 32 -0.48 15.49 -3.87
CA GLY A 32 -1.85 15.47 -3.37
C GLY A 32 -2.42 16.85 -3.01
N GLU A 33 -1.90 17.93 -3.61
CA GLU A 33 -2.44 19.28 -3.42
C GLU A 33 -3.87 19.40 -3.97
N PRO A 34 -4.74 20.18 -3.35
CA PRO A 34 -4.61 20.91 -2.07
C PRO A 34 -5.05 20.09 -0.85
N TYR A 35 -5.13 18.78 -0.94
CA TYR A 35 -5.76 17.88 0.04
C TYR A 35 -4.83 17.40 1.14
N CYS A 36 -3.51 17.61 1.02
CA CYS A 36 -2.58 17.38 2.12
C CYS A 36 -2.81 18.42 3.23
N ARG A 37 -3.06 17.96 4.43
CA ARG A 37 -3.39 18.82 5.57
C ARG A 37 -2.15 19.27 6.36
N SER A 38 -1.10 18.48 6.34
CA SER A 38 0.16 18.77 7.01
C SER A 38 1.31 18.00 6.40
N GLY A 39 2.53 18.55 6.45
CA GLY A 39 3.73 17.92 5.90
C GLY A 39 3.86 18.03 4.39
N SER A 40 4.59 17.11 3.80
CA SER A 40 4.83 17.06 2.34
C SER A 40 3.59 16.60 1.58
N THR A 41 3.30 17.25 0.44
CA THR A 41 2.22 16.83 -0.46
C THR A 41 2.57 15.62 -1.30
N ALA A 42 3.83 15.14 -1.23
CA ALA A 42 4.31 14.03 -2.01
C ALA A 42 3.67 12.70 -1.57
N ILE A 43 3.32 11.90 -2.56
CA ILE A 43 2.88 10.51 -2.40
C ILE A 43 3.78 9.66 -3.27
N ALA A 44 4.61 8.84 -2.64
CA ALA A 44 5.44 7.87 -3.34
C ALA A 44 4.57 6.75 -3.89
N VAL A 45 4.87 6.32 -5.11
CA VAL A 45 4.10 5.28 -5.81
C VAL A 45 5.05 4.22 -6.35
N LEU A 46 4.87 2.98 -5.92
CA LEU A 46 5.53 1.81 -6.46
C LEU A 46 4.52 1.02 -7.29
N ARG A 47 4.73 0.92 -8.61
CA ARG A 47 3.88 0.16 -9.52
C ARG A 47 4.48 -1.22 -9.76
N LEU A 48 3.67 -2.25 -9.65
CA LEU A 48 4.03 -3.66 -9.66
C LEU A 48 3.23 -4.37 -10.76
N ASP A 49 3.91 -5.06 -11.66
CA ASP A 49 3.30 -6.03 -12.55
C ASP A 49 3.19 -7.38 -11.80
N PRO A 50 1.98 -7.83 -11.43
CA PRO A 50 1.80 -9.02 -10.62
C PRO A 50 2.16 -10.35 -11.34
N GLU A 51 2.48 -10.29 -12.63
CA GLU A 51 3.00 -11.44 -13.37
C GLU A 51 4.53 -11.53 -13.33
N ARG A 52 5.21 -10.43 -12.94
CA ARG A 52 6.67 -10.29 -12.97
C ARG A 52 7.30 -10.11 -11.59
N VAL A 53 6.51 -9.78 -10.58
CA VAL A 53 6.98 -9.62 -9.20
C VAL A 53 6.17 -10.51 -8.27
N ARG A 54 6.76 -10.87 -7.15
CA ARG A 54 6.09 -11.61 -6.07
C ARG A 54 5.89 -10.70 -4.88
N LEU A 55 4.73 -10.83 -4.25
CA LEU A 55 4.42 -10.21 -2.97
C LEU A 55 4.40 -11.30 -1.90
N ARG A 56 5.06 -11.06 -0.76
CA ARG A 56 5.06 -11.95 0.38
C ARG A 56 4.69 -11.22 1.65
N VAL A 57 3.82 -11.83 2.42
CA VAL A 57 3.50 -11.41 3.78
C VAL A 57 4.58 -11.94 4.72
N HIS A 58 5.17 -11.06 5.52
CA HIS A 58 6.12 -11.44 6.57
C HIS A 58 5.54 -11.04 7.92
N HIS A 59 5.65 -11.92 8.90
CA HIS A 59 5.11 -11.75 10.24
C HIS A 59 6.21 -11.90 11.28
N PHE A 60 6.14 -11.15 12.38
CA PHE A 60 7.19 -11.12 13.41
C PHE A 60 7.52 -12.49 14.02
N SER A 61 6.59 -13.45 13.99
CA SER A 61 6.89 -14.83 14.42
C SER A 61 7.96 -15.51 13.58
N GLN A 62 8.19 -15.04 12.34
CA GLN A 62 9.24 -15.55 11.45
C GLN A 62 10.59 -14.84 11.70
N ALA A 63 10.58 -13.73 12.43
CA ALA A 63 11.72 -12.85 12.68
C ALA A 63 12.15 -12.83 14.16
N GLY A 64 12.16 -14.01 14.79
CA GLY A 64 12.60 -14.15 16.19
C GLY A 64 11.57 -13.75 17.24
N GLY A 65 10.30 -13.58 16.86
CA GLY A 65 9.18 -13.37 17.79
C GLY A 65 9.02 -11.92 18.28
N ARG A 66 9.73 -10.95 17.70
CA ARG A 66 9.56 -9.50 17.96
C ARG A 66 9.25 -8.74 16.66
N PRO A 67 8.38 -7.72 16.70
CA PRO A 67 8.24 -6.80 15.59
C PRO A 67 9.56 -6.10 15.26
N LEU A 68 9.82 -5.88 13.98
CA LEU A 68 10.97 -5.16 13.46
C LEU A 68 10.50 -3.82 12.87
N ASP A 69 11.39 -2.82 12.80
CA ASP A 69 11.10 -1.64 11.98
C ASP A 69 11.19 -1.98 10.48
N VAL A 70 10.70 -1.10 9.60
CA VAL A 70 10.66 -1.36 8.16
C VAL A 70 12.05 -1.56 7.55
N VAL A 71 13.10 -0.92 8.09
CA VAL A 71 14.48 -1.07 7.61
C VAL A 71 15.07 -2.40 8.08
N GLU A 72 14.79 -2.79 9.32
CA GLU A 72 15.14 -4.13 9.84
C GLU A 72 14.44 -5.22 9.00
N TRP A 73 13.14 -5.03 8.70
CA TRP A 73 12.39 -5.94 7.82
C TRP A 73 13.01 -6.06 6.44
N GLN A 74 13.38 -4.94 5.81
CA GLN A 74 14.01 -4.96 4.49
C GLN A 74 15.33 -5.74 4.51
N ARG A 75 16.14 -5.57 5.57
CA ARG A 75 17.39 -6.32 5.74
C ARG A 75 17.16 -7.79 6.01
N PHE A 76 16.17 -8.11 6.84
CA PHE A 76 15.83 -9.49 7.19
C PHE A 76 15.31 -10.29 6.00
N THR A 77 14.43 -9.70 5.19
CA THR A 77 13.82 -10.37 4.03
C THR A 77 14.69 -10.32 2.78
N GLY A 78 15.54 -9.29 2.64
CA GLY A 78 16.26 -9.01 1.39
C GLY A 78 15.35 -8.55 0.24
N ALA A 79 14.08 -8.29 0.52
CA ALA A 79 13.12 -7.83 -0.47
C ALA A 79 13.52 -6.49 -1.10
N LEU A 80 13.16 -6.27 -2.37
CA LEU A 80 13.45 -5.03 -3.09
C LEU A 80 12.71 -3.83 -2.53
N ALA A 81 11.48 -4.07 -2.07
CA ALA A 81 10.70 -3.10 -1.33
C ALA A 81 9.97 -3.80 -0.19
N VAL A 82 9.77 -3.07 0.90
CA VAL A 82 8.97 -3.51 2.06
C VAL A 82 8.07 -2.36 2.47
N PHE A 83 6.82 -2.66 2.75
CA PHE A 83 5.85 -1.71 3.28
C PHE A 83 4.97 -2.37 4.35
N ASN A 84 4.37 -1.55 5.23
CA ASN A 84 3.52 -2.05 6.30
C ASN A 84 2.25 -2.74 5.79
N ALA A 85 1.78 -3.73 6.51
CA ALA A 85 0.49 -4.37 6.29
C ALA A 85 -0.66 -3.59 6.97
N GLY A 86 -1.81 -4.24 7.21
CA GLY A 86 -2.95 -3.64 7.89
C GLY A 86 -2.76 -3.54 9.40
N GLN A 87 -3.84 -3.16 10.10
CA GLN A 87 -3.86 -2.85 11.52
C GLN A 87 -3.64 -4.08 12.39
N PHE A 88 -3.21 -3.81 13.62
CA PHE A 88 -2.98 -4.83 14.64
C PHE A 88 -3.43 -4.34 16.04
N TYR A 89 -3.64 -5.29 16.95
CA TYR A 89 -3.94 -5.02 18.36
C TYR A 89 -2.66 -4.67 19.13
N PRO A 90 -2.77 -4.07 20.33
CA PRO A 90 -1.60 -3.77 21.17
C PRO A 90 -0.72 -4.98 21.53
N ASP A 91 -1.26 -6.19 21.43
CA ASP A 91 -0.56 -7.45 21.62
C ASP A 91 0.01 -8.04 20.32
N TRP A 92 0.12 -7.24 19.28
CA TRP A 92 0.65 -7.54 17.94
C TRP A 92 -0.19 -8.49 17.09
N ARG A 93 -1.35 -8.96 17.57
CA ARG A 93 -2.25 -9.77 16.75
C ARG A 93 -2.83 -8.94 15.62
N TYR A 94 -2.82 -9.48 14.43
CA TYR A 94 -3.36 -8.82 13.25
C TYR A 94 -4.89 -8.65 13.35
N MET A 95 -5.39 -7.50 12.94
CA MET A 95 -6.82 -7.22 12.87
C MET A 95 -7.37 -7.69 11.52
N GLY A 96 -7.88 -8.92 11.47
CA GLY A 96 -8.49 -9.48 10.28
C GLY A 96 -7.77 -10.74 9.78
N LEU A 97 -8.05 -11.12 8.55
CA LEU A 97 -7.45 -12.28 7.91
C LEU A 97 -6.00 -12.02 7.54
N LEU A 98 -5.12 -12.96 7.86
CA LEU A 98 -3.71 -12.91 7.52
C LEU A 98 -3.19 -14.31 7.21
N ALA A 99 -2.55 -14.47 6.05
CA ALA A 99 -1.82 -15.68 5.70
C ALA A 99 -0.46 -15.34 5.09
N SER A 100 0.52 -16.20 5.33
CA SER A 100 1.88 -16.12 4.80
C SER A 100 2.32 -17.50 4.32
N GLY A 101 2.72 -17.62 3.06
CA GLY A 101 3.15 -18.89 2.46
C GLY A 101 2.09 -20.00 2.56
N GLY A 102 0.81 -19.67 2.46
CA GLY A 102 -0.31 -20.60 2.60
C GLY A 102 -0.67 -20.96 4.07
N HIS A 103 0.09 -20.46 5.04
CA HIS A 103 -0.18 -20.68 6.46
C HIS A 103 -0.98 -19.53 7.05
N TRP A 104 -2.15 -19.83 7.60
CA TRP A 104 -3.00 -18.85 8.27
C TRP A 104 -2.42 -18.43 9.63
N LEU A 105 -2.10 -17.16 9.75
CA LEU A 105 -1.67 -16.52 10.99
C LEU A 105 -2.86 -15.91 11.77
N SER A 106 -3.89 -15.45 11.03
CA SER A 106 -5.18 -15.03 11.57
C SER A 106 -6.31 -15.48 10.65
N ARG A 107 -7.27 -16.24 11.20
CA ARG A 107 -8.46 -16.75 10.48
C ARG A 107 -9.74 -15.98 10.83
N LYS A 108 -9.64 -15.00 11.73
CA LYS A 108 -10.81 -14.23 12.17
C LYS A 108 -10.95 -12.98 11.27
N PRO A 109 -11.97 -12.92 10.40
CA PRO A 109 -12.21 -11.73 9.61
C PRO A 109 -12.60 -10.55 10.51
N HIS A 110 -12.16 -9.35 10.15
CA HIS A 110 -12.63 -8.13 10.79
C HIS A 110 -13.88 -7.62 10.07
N PRO A 111 -15.02 -7.42 10.75
CA PRO A 111 -16.30 -7.14 10.10
C PRO A 111 -16.36 -5.78 9.39
N GLY A 112 -15.51 -4.83 9.77
CA GLY A 112 -15.42 -3.52 9.15
C GLY A 112 -14.38 -3.41 8.03
N TYR A 113 -13.64 -4.50 7.72
CA TYR A 113 -12.59 -4.50 6.71
C TYR A 113 -13.06 -5.26 5.47
N HIS A 114 -13.40 -4.52 4.44
CA HIS A 114 -14.03 -5.06 3.23
C HIS A 114 -13.04 -5.22 2.06
N ALA A 115 -11.75 -5.07 2.29
CA ALA A 115 -10.73 -5.31 1.28
C ALA A 115 -9.72 -6.36 1.72
N MET A 116 -9.12 -7.02 0.75
CA MET A 116 -8.08 -8.00 0.99
C MET A 116 -7.03 -7.92 -0.12
N LEU A 117 -5.78 -7.64 0.24
CA LEU A 117 -4.64 -7.88 -0.64
C LEU A 117 -4.35 -9.37 -0.64
N VAL A 118 -4.29 -9.95 -1.82
CA VAL A 118 -3.95 -11.36 -2.01
C VAL A 118 -2.81 -11.50 -3.00
N ALA A 119 -1.93 -12.47 -2.78
CA ALA A 119 -0.83 -12.77 -3.69
C ALA A 119 -0.47 -14.27 -3.69
N ASP A 120 0.38 -14.67 -4.63
CA ASP A 120 0.86 -16.03 -4.84
C ASP A 120 -0.31 -17.01 -4.98
N ARG A 121 -1.03 -16.88 -6.12
CA ARG A 121 -2.20 -17.69 -6.41
C ARG A 121 -1.81 -19.13 -6.72
N GLN A 122 -2.56 -20.07 -6.16
CA GLN A 122 -2.52 -21.49 -6.54
C GLN A 122 -3.30 -21.68 -7.85
N GLY A 123 -2.60 -21.85 -8.96
CA GLY A 123 -3.20 -22.05 -10.29
C GLY A 123 -3.08 -20.82 -11.21
N PRO A 124 -3.69 -20.84 -12.40
CA PRO A 124 -3.55 -19.80 -13.41
C PRO A 124 -4.27 -18.50 -13.00
N GLY A 125 -3.75 -17.38 -13.48
CA GLY A 125 -4.29 -16.03 -13.28
C GLY A 125 -3.26 -15.07 -12.73
N LEU A 126 -3.70 -13.85 -12.39
CA LEU A 126 -2.82 -12.81 -11.86
C LEU A 126 -2.15 -13.27 -10.56
N GLY A 127 -0.86 -12.96 -10.42
CA GLY A 127 -0.07 -13.35 -9.24
C GLY A 127 -0.44 -12.58 -7.96
N ALA A 128 -1.10 -11.42 -8.07
CA ALA A 128 -1.59 -10.66 -6.92
C ALA A 128 -2.71 -9.70 -7.34
N ARG A 129 -3.61 -9.33 -6.40
CA ARG A 129 -4.68 -8.36 -6.62
C ARG A 129 -5.31 -7.84 -5.32
N VAL A 130 -6.12 -6.81 -5.42
CA VAL A 130 -7.03 -6.36 -4.36
C VAL A 130 -8.41 -7.00 -4.58
N LEU A 131 -8.98 -7.64 -3.55
CA LEU A 131 -10.35 -8.18 -3.58
C LEU A 131 -11.28 -7.31 -2.75
N ASP A 132 -12.50 -7.07 -3.25
CA ASP A 132 -13.60 -6.50 -2.47
C ASP A 132 -14.42 -7.64 -1.83
N LEU A 133 -14.34 -7.75 -0.52
CA LEU A 133 -15.05 -8.80 0.23
C LEU A 133 -16.56 -8.58 0.34
N SER A 134 -17.07 -7.42 -0.09
CA SER A 134 -18.52 -7.17 -0.16
C SER A 134 -19.15 -7.86 -1.35
N ASP A 135 -18.40 -8.04 -2.43
CA ASP A 135 -18.88 -8.68 -3.66
C ASP A 135 -18.56 -10.17 -3.69
N ASP A 136 -17.49 -10.58 -3.03
CA ASP A 136 -17.01 -11.97 -3.01
C ASP A 136 -17.48 -12.67 -1.71
N SER A 137 -18.65 -13.27 -1.75
CA SER A 137 -19.20 -14.10 -0.67
C SER A 137 -18.43 -15.42 -0.44
N LYS A 138 -17.29 -15.62 -1.11
CA LYS A 138 -16.48 -16.83 -1.00
C LYS A 138 -15.66 -16.80 0.28
N ALA A 139 -15.69 -17.93 1.00
CA ALA A 139 -14.82 -18.10 2.17
C ALA A 139 -13.34 -17.93 1.77
N PRO A 140 -12.53 -17.23 2.57
CA PRO A 140 -11.12 -16.96 2.24
C PRO A 140 -10.29 -18.21 1.92
N ASP A 141 -10.57 -19.33 2.58
CA ASP A 141 -9.90 -20.63 2.35
C ASP A 141 -10.17 -21.21 0.95
N SER A 142 -11.24 -20.78 0.27
CA SER A 142 -11.58 -21.24 -1.07
C SER A 142 -10.96 -20.40 -2.19
N LEU A 143 -10.26 -19.31 -1.85
CA LEU A 143 -9.71 -18.38 -2.83
C LEU A 143 -8.39 -18.85 -3.46
N GLY A 144 -7.72 -19.85 -2.88
CA GLY A 144 -6.47 -20.41 -3.41
C GLY A 144 -5.30 -19.44 -3.43
N TRP A 145 -5.18 -18.58 -2.41
CA TRP A 145 -4.09 -17.63 -2.25
C TRP A 145 -3.18 -18.00 -1.08
N ASN A 146 -1.86 -17.91 -1.28
CA ASN A 146 -0.88 -18.20 -0.24
C ASN A 146 -0.59 -16.99 0.64
N GLU A 147 -0.72 -15.79 0.08
CA GLU A 147 -0.47 -14.52 0.77
C GLU A 147 -1.78 -13.74 0.89
N VAL A 148 -2.15 -13.37 2.09
CA VAL A 148 -3.43 -12.71 2.41
C VAL A 148 -3.22 -11.65 3.47
N ALA A 149 -3.74 -10.44 3.23
CA ALA A 149 -3.79 -9.36 4.21
C ALA A 149 -5.10 -8.56 4.08
N GLN A 150 -6.03 -8.73 5.02
CA GLN A 150 -7.30 -8.00 5.07
C GLN A 150 -7.08 -6.59 5.62
N SER A 151 -7.76 -5.58 5.07
CA SER A 151 -7.81 -4.22 5.59
C SER A 151 -9.02 -3.44 5.06
N PHE A 152 -9.01 -2.10 5.18
CA PHE A 152 -10.12 -1.25 4.75
C PHE A 152 -10.22 -1.13 3.24
N MET A 153 -11.41 -1.26 2.67
CA MET A 153 -11.68 -0.75 1.34
C MET A 153 -11.75 0.78 1.38
N LEU A 154 -10.97 1.45 0.54
CA LEU A 154 -10.95 2.90 0.41
C LEU A 154 -12.01 3.37 -0.59
N PHE A 155 -11.99 2.79 -1.79
CA PHE A 155 -13.03 2.89 -2.81
C PHE A 155 -13.04 1.62 -3.67
N ASP A 156 -14.21 1.23 -4.11
CA ASP A 156 -14.42 0.01 -4.88
C ASP A 156 -14.31 0.22 -6.40
N SER A 157 -14.51 -0.84 -7.17
CA SER A 157 -14.38 -0.82 -8.64
C SER A 157 -15.45 0.01 -9.36
N THR A 158 -16.52 0.41 -8.69
CA THR A 158 -17.53 1.35 -9.20
C THR A 158 -17.13 2.81 -8.95
N GLY A 159 -16.07 3.05 -8.16
CA GLY A 159 -15.63 4.35 -7.70
C GLY A 159 -16.35 4.83 -6.44
N ALA A 160 -17.19 4.00 -5.82
CA ALA A 160 -17.86 4.37 -4.58
C ALA A 160 -16.88 4.41 -3.41
N LEU A 161 -16.89 5.52 -2.68
CA LEU A 161 -16.10 5.66 -1.44
C LEU A 161 -16.66 4.73 -0.36
N ARG A 162 -15.77 3.95 0.26
CA ARG A 162 -16.09 2.97 1.29
C ARG A 162 -15.62 3.42 2.68
N VAL A 163 -15.11 4.63 2.78
CA VAL A 163 -14.67 5.27 4.03
C VAL A 163 -15.54 6.47 4.37
N ARG A 164 -15.75 6.68 5.66
CA ARG A 164 -16.50 7.85 6.16
C ARG A 164 -15.62 9.09 6.11
N LYS A 165 -16.24 10.24 5.86
CA LYS A 165 -15.58 11.53 6.04
C LYS A 165 -15.15 11.69 7.50
N SER A 166 -13.90 12.07 7.72
CA SER A 166 -13.30 12.25 9.05
C SER A 166 -12.26 13.36 8.97
N GLU A 167 -12.13 14.12 10.04
CA GLU A 167 -11.07 15.12 10.18
C GLU A 167 -9.74 14.53 10.67
N LYS A 168 -9.72 13.25 11.04
CA LYS A 168 -8.48 12.57 11.45
C LYS A 168 -7.51 12.46 10.28
N ILE A 169 -6.38 13.13 10.42
CA ILE A 169 -5.30 13.12 9.45
C ILE A 169 -4.17 12.18 9.92
N ALA A 170 -3.49 11.52 8.98
CA ALA A 170 -2.33 10.70 9.26
C ALA A 170 -1.55 10.45 7.96
N ASN A 171 -0.32 9.96 8.05
CA ASN A 171 0.32 9.30 6.92
C ASN A 171 -0.51 8.09 6.48
N ARG A 172 -0.50 7.77 5.20
CA ARG A 172 -1.35 6.73 4.63
C ARG A 172 -0.53 5.78 3.76
N THR A 173 -0.74 4.49 3.98
CA THR A 173 -0.30 3.43 3.06
C THR A 173 -1.53 2.87 2.37
N ILE A 174 -1.53 2.92 1.04
CA ILE A 174 -2.63 2.50 0.19
C ILE A 174 -2.12 1.47 -0.81
N VAL A 175 -2.88 0.41 -1.03
CA VAL A 175 -2.65 -0.52 -2.14
C VAL A 175 -3.84 -0.43 -3.09
N GLY A 176 -3.57 -0.10 -4.35
CA GLY A 176 -4.58 0.00 -5.38
C GLY A 176 -4.31 -0.94 -6.54
N GLU A 177 -5.33 -1.18 -7.33
CA GLU A 177 -5.25 -1.89 -8.61
C GLU A 177 -5.65 -0.92 -9.72
N ASP A 178 -4.82 -0.76 -10.76
CA ASP A 178 -5.15 0.08 -11.91
C ASP A 178 -6.00 -0.68 -12.94
N ARG A 179 -6.40 0.03 -14.00
CA ARG A 179 -7.21 -0.55 -15.10
C ARG A 179 -6.46 -1.59 -15.93
N HIS A 180 -5.14 -1.67 -15.79
CA HIS A 180 -4.26 -2.63 -16.46
C HIS A 180 -3.87 -3.79 -15.55
N HIS A 181 -4.50 -3.88 -14.36
CA HIS A 181 -4.22 -4.89 -13.33
C HIS A 181 -2.84 -4.81 -12.70
N HIS A 182 -2.11 -3.69 -12.84
CA HIS A 182 -0.95 -3.46 -12.00
C HIS A 182 -1.41 -3.16 -10.57
N LEU A 183 -0.60 -3.59 -9.61
CA LEU A 183 -0.74 -3.14 -8.23
C LEU A 183 0.10 -1.88 -8.02
N LEU A 184 -0.47 -0.92 -7.29
CA LEU A 184 0.20 0.31 -6.91
C LEU A 184 0.24 0.41 -5.40
N VAL A 185 1.44 0.42 -4.83
CA VAL A 185 1.66 0.72 -3.41
C VAL A 185 1.98 2.20 -3.30
N MET A 186 1.19 2.92 -2.51
CA MET A 186 1.30 4.37 -2.35
C MET A 186 1.47 4.72 -0.89
N VAL A 187 2.49 5.51 -0.57
CA VAL A 187 2.76 5.99 0.79
C VAL A 187 2.83 7.51 0.78
N SER A 188 2.00 8.16 1.58
CA SER A 188 2.00 9.62 1.71
C SER A 188 3.09 10.08 2.66
N GLU A 189 3.89 11.09 2.24
CA GLU A 189 4.89 11.73 3.10
C GLU A 189 4.26 12.74 4.06
N GLY A 190 3.06 13.19 3.79
CA GLY A 190 2.29 14.07 4.66
C GLY A 190 0.98 13.44 5.10
N ALA A 191 0.22 14.23 5.86
CA ALA A 191 -1.00 13.81 6.52
C ALA A 191 -2.25 14.11 5.69
N TYR A 192 -3.07 13.08 5.52
CA TYR A 192 -4.36 13.12 4.82
C TYR A 192 -5.45 12.48 5.66
N SER A 193 -6.69 12.97 5.54
CA SER A 193 -7.84 12.14 5.93
C SER A 193 -8.01 10.99 4.93
N LEU A 194 -8.71 9.92 5.31
CA LEU A 194 -8.99 8.82 4.39
C LEU A 194 -9.84 9.26 3.18
N SER A 195 -10.78 10.18 3.38
CA SER A 195 -11.60 10.72 2.29
C SER A 195 -10.80 11.62 1.35
N ASP A 196 -9.87 12.44 1.88
CA ASP A 196 -9.04 13.32 1.06
C ASP A 196 -8.08 12.51 0.18
N ILE A 197 -7.37 11.52 0.75
CA ILE A 197 -6.47 10.71 -0.06
C ILE A 197 -7.23 9.84 -1.08
N ALA A 198 -8.41 9.34 -0.73
CA ALA A 198 -9.26 8.62 -1.68
C ALA A 198 -9.62 9.51 -2.88
N TYR A 199 -10.03 10.76 -2.61
CA TYR A 199 -10.35 11.72 -3.67
C TYR A 199 -9.14 12.00 -4.56
N VAL A 200 -7.96 12.29 -3.96
CA VAL A 200 -6.71 12.51 -4.71
C VAL A 200 -6.40 11.34 -5.62
N LEU A 201 -6.46 10.13 -5.11
CA LEU A 201 -6.10 8.93 -5.84
C LEU A 201 -7.09 8.61 -6.97
N GLN A 202 -8.40 8.77 -6.74
CA GLN A 202 -9.43 8.58 -7.77
C GLN A 202 -9.29 9.56 -8.94
N HIS A 203 -8.87 10.81 -8.66
CA HIS A 203 -8.72 11.85 -9.68
C HIS A 203 -7.29 11.96 -10.22
N SER A 204 -6.37 11.13 -9.71
CA SER A 204 -5.00 11.06 -10.19
C SER A 204 -4.92 10.40 -11.58
N ARG A 205 -3.77 10.58 -12.25
CA ARG A 205 -3.47 9.89 -13.51
C ARG A 205 -2.98 8.45 -13.32
N LEU A 206 -3.05 7.91 -12.12
CA LEU A 206 -2.73 6.51 -11.82
C LEU A 206 -3.78 5.54 -12.37
N GLN A 207 -4.97 6.04 -12.75
CA GLN A 207 -6.07 5.26 -13.32
C GLN A 207 -6.50 4.09 -12.43
N LEU A 208 -6.51 4.32 -11.12
CA LEU A 208 -6.92 3.29 -10.17
C LEU A 208 -8.38 2.87 -10.40
N ARG A 209 -8.60 1.58 -10.43
CA ARG A 209 -9.92 0.95 -10.48
C ARG A 209 -10.50 0.81 -9.08
N GLN A 210 -9.67 0.42 -8.11
CA GLN A 210 -10.04 0.23 -6.71
C GLN A 210 -8.82 0.40 -5.83
N ALA A 211 -9.03 0.67 -4.55
CA ALA A 211 -7.95 0.79 -3.59
C ALA A 211 -8.37 0.41 -2.18
N MET A 212 -7.42 -0.11 -1.41
CA MET A 212 -7.54 -0.39 0.01
C MET A 212 -6.52 0.40 0.81
N SER A 213 -6.87 0.75 2.05
CA SER A 213 -5.94 1.38 2.99
C SER A 213 -5.35 0.31 3.90
N MET A 214 -4.04 0.29 4.01
CA MET A 214 -3.30 -0.42 5.05
C MET A 214 -3.30 0.39 6.34
N ASP A 215 -2.46 0.02 7.31
CA ASP A 215 -2.30 0.83 8.51
C ASP A 215 -1.71 2.19 8.19
N GLY A 216 -2.11 3.20 8.93
CA GLY A 216 -1.69 4.58 8.76
C GLY A 216 -1.01 5.11 10.03
N GLY A 217 -0.63 6.38 9.99
CA GLY A 217 0.06 6.99 11.12
C GLY A 217 1.54 6.65 11.10
N ARG A 218 2.08 6.36 12.26
CA ARG A 218 3.50 6.00 12.43
C ARG A 218 3.87 4.71 11.70
N GLU A 219 2.92 3.81 11.56
CA GLU A 219 3.06 2.53 10.88
C GLU A 219 3.07 2.64 9.35
N SER A 220 2.72 3.81 8.81
CA SER A 220 2.74 4.05 7.35
C SER A 220 4.16 4.22 6.85
N GLU A 221 4.81 3.12 6.53
CA GLU A 221 6.23 3.09 6.17
C GLU A 221 6.49 2.28 4.91
N MET A 222 7.49 2.71 4.12
CA MET A 222 7.99 1.98 2.97
C MET A 222 9.49 2.19 2.79
N VAL A 223 10.22 1.11 2.50
CA VAL A 223 11.63 1.14 2.10
C VAL A 223 11.80 0.43 0.77
N ILE A 224 12.55 1.03 -0.16
CA ILE A 224 12.90 0.46 -1.46
C ILE A 224 14.42 0.48 -1.61
N VAL A 225 15.00 -0.68 -1.98
CA VAL A 225 16.45 -0.85 -2.17
C VAL A 225 16.68 -1.63 -3.46
N ARG A 226 17.17 -0.98 -4.52
CA ARG A 226 17.48 -1.63 -5.79
C ARG A 226 18.70 -1.03 -6.47
N GLY A 227 19.81 -1.77 -6.52
CA GLY A 227 21.08 -1.24 -7.03
C GLY A 227 21.50 0.04 -6.29
N ALA A 228 21.69 1.14 -6.98
CA ALA A 228 21.96 2.46 -6.39
C ALA A 228 20.70 3.21 -5.96
N PHE A 229 19.51 2.75 -6.32
CA PHE A 229 18.26 3.40 -5.92
C PHE A 229 17.92 3.08 -4.46
N ARG A 230 17.64 4.13 -3.71
CA ARG A 230 17.16 4.07 -2.32
C ARG A 230 16.00 5.02 -2.16
N TYR A 231 14.94 4.56 -1.54
CA TYR A 231 13.83 5.38 -1.08
C TYR A 231 13.40 4.87 0.29
N ALA A 232 13.06 5.79 1.17
CA ALA A 232 12.46 5.47 2.46
C ALA A 232 11.44 6.54 2.84
N SER A 233 10.29 6.12 3.32
CA SER A 233 9.26 6.97 3.91
C SER A 233 8.87 6.38 5.25
N PHE A 234 8.77 7.23 6.26
CA PHE A 234 8.42 6.86 7.62
C PHE A 234 7.23 7.69 8.07
N GLY A 235 6.27 7.07 8.71
CA GLY A 235 5.10 7.75 9.23
C GLY A 235 5.47 8.72 10.37
N ALA A 236 5.10 10.00 10.19
CA ALA A 236 5.32 11.05 11.17
C ALA A 236 4.02 11.53 11.82
N TRP A 237 2.92 11.45 11.10
CA TRP A 237 1.63 12.00 11.51
C TRP A 237 0.67 10.92 11.94
N THR A 238 0.11 11.05 13.16
CA THR A 238 -0.97 10.22 13.66
C THR A 238 -2.02 11.08 14.36
N GLY A 239 -3.28 10.97 13.93
CA GLY A 239 -4.32 11.88 14.42
C GLY A 239 -4.04 13.33 14.01
N GLU A 240 -3.78 14.20 14.98
CA GLU A 240 -3.46 15.62 14.81
C GLU A 240 -2.01 15.93 15.18
N GLU A 241 -1.25 14.94 15.64
CA GLU A 241 0.10 15.12 16.17
C GLU A 241 1.17 14.65 15.17
N GLU A 242 2.28 15.40 15.12
CA GLU A 242 3.49 15.02 14.44
C GLU A 242 4.44 14.31 15.42
N HIS A 243 4.97 13.17 15.00
CA HIS A 243 5.94 12.40 15.76
C HIS A 243 7.31 12.44 15.09
N PRO A 244 8.39 12.42 15.86
CA PRO A 244 9.74 12.37 15.29
C PRO A 244 9.95 11.06 14.51
N THR A 245 10.68 11.15 13.40
CA THR A 245 10.98 10.00 12.50
C THR A 245 12.46 9.60 12.58
N THR A 246 13.05 9.68 13.77
CA THR A 246 14.41 9.19 14.00
C THR A 246 14.47 7.66 13.98
N PRO A 247 15.64 7.03 13.76
CA PRO A 247 15.74 5.57 13.82
C PRO A 247 15.17 4.95 15.10
N GLU A 248 15.34 5.64 16.22
CA GLU A 248 14.90 5.19 17.54
C GLU A 248 13.39 5.31 17.73
N SER A 249 12.73 6.17 16.93
CA SER A 249 11.28 6.41 17.00
C SER A 249 10.48 5.68 15.91
N ARG A 250 11.12 4.85 15.06
CA ARG A 250 10.42 4.09 14.03
C ARG A 250 9.40 3.13 14.64
N ALA A 251 8.29 2.96 13.95
CA ALA A 251 7.25 2.06 14.43
C ALA A 251 7.69 0.60 14.34
N PRO A 252 7.50 -0.20 15.40
CA PRO A 252 7.62 -1.65 15.28
C PRO A 252 6.44 -2.19 14.47
N LEU A 253 6.73 -2.86 13.36
CA LEU A 253 5.74 -3.44 12.45
C LEU A 253 5.64 -4.95 12.69
N PRO A 254 4.53 -5.48 13.20
CA PRO A 254 4.37 -6.91 13.42
C PRO A 254 4.17 -7.69 12.12
N CYS A 255 3.74 -7.00 11.06
CA CYS A 255 3.52 -7.59 9.76
C CYS A 255 3.82 -6.59 8.65
N VAL A 256 4.55 -7.05 7.64
CA VAL A 256 4.89 -6.27 6.45
C VAL A 256 4.67 -7.09 5.17
N ILE A 257 4.68 -6.40 4.04
CA ILE A 257 4.61 -7.01 2.73
C ILE A 257 5.92 -6.71 1.99
N GLY A 258 6.61 -7.76 1.61
CA GLY A 258 7.83 -7.72 0.80
C GLY A 258 7.51 -7.82 -0.69
N VAL A 259 8.28 -7.13 -1.52
CA VAL A 259 8.26 -7.19 -2.99
C VAL A 259 9.56 -7.83 -3.44
N GLU A 260 9.45 -8.95 -4.15
CA GLU A 260 10.57 -9.76 -4.61
C GLU A 260 10.49 -9.97 -6.13
N LEU A 261 11.64 -10.23 -6.76
CA LEU A 261 11.65 -10.80 -8.12
C LEU A 261 11.48 -12.32 -8.04
N PRO A 262 10.91 -12.94 -9.07
CA PRO A 262 10.75 -14.39 -9.16
C PRO A 262 12.05 -15.17 -9.06
#